data_9ddec160ba6c8d9d17d9d03fac8a3ca4
#
_entry.id   9ddec160ba6c8d9d17d9d03fac8a3ca4
#
_cell.length_a   1.000
_cell.length_b   1.000
_cell.length_c   1.000
_cell.angle_alpha   90.00
_cell.angle_beta   90.00
_cell.angle_gamma   90.00
#
_symmetry.space_group_name_H-M   'P 1'
#
loop_
_entity.id
_entity.type
_entity.pdbx_description
1 polymer ?
#
loop_
_entity_poly.entity_id
_entity_poly.type
_entity_poly.pdbx_seq_one_letter_code
_entity_poly.pdbx_strand_id
1 'polypeptide(L)'
;MVKYYDALSNGNLEVVSECFDIPSKFLSLYGVVNINSKNDILKTYSDLINSWKEQNISSKVGYDRDSFLVTNIQENIDLVKTKLTNFDLDGNLLQEWNCTYIIRENNGQWLISLGTTDNKKTKWKE
;
A
#
# COMPACT_ATOMS: atom_id res chain seq x y z
N MET A 1 -3.14 1.73 9.47
CA MET A 1 -2.20 2.03 8.35
C MET A 1 -0.74 1.93 8.72
N VAL A 2 -0.35 2.32 9.93
CA VAL A 2 1.05 2.17 10.39
C VAL A 2 1.48 0.71 10.37
N LYS A 3 0.66 -0.19 10.89
CA LYS A 3 0.93 -1.64 10.87
C LYS A 3 1.20 -2.15 9.45
N TYR A 4 0.40 -1.70 8.49
CA TYR A 4 0.55 -2.09 7.09
C TYR A 4 1.87 -1.62 6.49
N TYR A 5 2.21 -0.33 6.68
CA TYR A 5 3.44 0.21 6.12
C TYR A 5 4.69 -0.34 6.80
N ASP A 6 4.65 -0.55 8.11
CA ASP A 6 5.77 -1.17 8.82
C ASP A 6 5.99 -2.60 8.34
N ALA A 7 4.91 -3.37 8.15
CA ALA A 7 5.01 -4.73 7.63
C ALA A 7 5.56 -4.76 6.21
N LEU A 8 5.08 -3.86 5.35
CA LEU A 8 5.56 -3.76 3.98
C LEU A 8 7.06 -3.43 3.93
N SER A 9 7.48 -2.46 4.73
CA SER A 9 8.89 -2.03 4.79
C SER A 9 9.80 -3.13 5.29
N ASN A 10 9.32 -3.99 6.18
CA ASN A 10 10.10 -5.09 6.74
C ASN A 10 9.98 -6.38 5.93
N GLY A 11 9.22 -6.38 4.84
CA GLY A 11 8.99 -7.56 4.02
C GLY A 11 8.15 -8.63 4.70
N ASN A 12 7.39 -8.26 5.74
CA ASN A 12 6.54 -9.20 6.48
C ASN A 12 5.18 -9.34 5.80
N LEU A 13 5.14 -10.16 4.74
CA LEU A 13 3.95 -10.31 3.89
C LEU A 13 2.79 -10.98 4.61
N GLU A 14 3.05 -11.81 5.62
CA GLU A 14 1.98 -12.39 6.44
C GLU A 14 1.20 -11.28 7.15
N VAL A 15 1.90 -10.32 7.78
CA VAL A 15 1.25 -9.21 8.46
C VAL A 15 0.57 -8.29 7.45
N VAL A 16 1.18 -8.05 6.29
CA VAL A 16 0.53 -7.28 5.21
C VAL A 16 -0.81 -7.92 4.86
N SER A 17 -0.85 -9.26 4.71
CA SER A 17 -2.09 -9.95 4.35
C SER A 17 -3.18 -9.80 5.40
N GLU A 18 -2.81 -9.67 6.66
CA GLU A 18 -3.77 -9.48 7.76
C GLU A 18 -4.40 -8.08 7.78
N CYS A 19 -3.84 -7.14 7.05
CA CYS A 19 -4.34 -5.77 6.98
C CYS A 19 -5.44 -5.57 5.94
N PHE A 20 -5.75 -6.59 5.16
CA PHE A 20 -6.73 -6.50 4.07
C PHE A 20 -8.03 -7.19 4.39
N ASP A 21 -9.12 -6.58 3.95
CA ASP A 21 -10.42 -7.23 3.85
C ASP A 21 -10.37 -8.27 2.72
N ILE A 22 -11.16 -9.31 2.82
CA ILE A 22 -11.34 -10.30 1.75
C ILE A 22 -12.83 -10.38 1.43
N PRO A 23 -13.27 -10.06 0.22
CA PRO A 23 -12.49 -9.56 -0.91
C PRO A 23 -12.14 -8.07 -0.79
N SER A 24 -11.12 -7.67 -1.53
CA SER A 24 -10.73 -6.27 -1.65
C SER A 24 -10.19 -5.99 -3.05
N LYS A 25 -9.88 -4.72 -3.33
CA LYS A 25 -9.39 -4.33 -4.65
C LYS A 25 -8.29 -3.30 -4.54
N PHE A 26 -7.38 -3.35 -5.50
CA PHE A 26 -6.38 -2.31 -5.72
C PHE A 26 -6.59 -1.71 -7.10
N LEU A 27 -6.73 -0.38 -7.14
CA LEU A 27 -6.95 0.35 -8.39
C LEU A 27 -5.70 1.14 -8.76
N SER A 28 -5.33 1.10 -10.03
CA SER A 28 -4.27 1.94 -10.57
C SER A 28 -4.64 2.37 -12.00
N LEU A 29 -3.80 3.23 -12.58
CA LEU A 29 -3.97 3.62 -13.99
C LEU A 29 -3.89 2.42 -14.94
N TYR A 30 -3.28 1.33 -14.51
CA TYR A 30 -3.06 0.14 -15.35
C TYR A 30 -4.12 -0.93 -15.19
N GLY A 31 -5.05 -0.74 -14.29
CA GLY A 31 -6.15 -1.67 -14.12
C GLY A 31 -6.52 -1.94 -12.67
N VAL A 32 -7.20 -3.04 -12.47
CA VAL A 32 -7.75 -3.47 -11.19
C VAL A 32 -7.12 -4.79 -10.79
N VAL A 33 -6.60 -4.85 -9.56
CA VAL A 33 -6.18 -6.11 -8.96
C VAL A 33 -7.28 -6.55 -8.00
N ASN A 34 -7.87 -7.70 -8.27
CA ASN A 34 -8.87 -8.29 -7.39
C ASN A 34 -8.19 -9.19 -6.37
N ILE A 35 -8.51 -8.98 -5.11
CA ILE A 35 -7.98 -9.75 -3.99
C ILE A 35 -9.12 -10.55 -3.40
N ASN A 36 -9.15 -11.85 -3.70
CA ASN A 36 -10.20 -12.76 -3.29
C ASN A 36 -9.74 -13.75 -2.22
N SER A 37 -8.45 -13.77 -1.93
CA SER A 37 -7.87 -14.68 -0.95
C SER A 37 -6.59 -14.10 -0.36
N LYS A 38 -6.15 -14.66 0.75
CA LYS A 38 -4.84 -14.35 1.34
C LYS A 38 -3.71 -14.57 0.35
N ASN A 39 -3.78 -15.67 -0.42
CA ASN A 39 -2.76 -15.98 -1.41
C ASN A 39 -2.65 -14.92 -2.50
N ASP A 40 -3.75 -14.30 -2.90
CA ASP A 40 -3.74 -13.20 -3.85
C ASP A 40 -2.92 -12.02 -3.33
N ILE A 41 -3.05 -11.71 -2.04
CA ILE A 41 -2.27 -10.63 -1.40
C ILE A 41 -0.80 -11.00 -1.39
N LEU A 42 -0.46 -12.21 -0.94
CA LEU A 42 0.92 -12.67 -0.85
C LEU A 42 1.60 -12.62 -2.22
N LYS A 43 0.90 -13.06 -3.26
CA LYS A 43 1.42 -13.03 -4.63
C LYS A 43 1.62 -11.60 -5.13
N THR A 44 0.61 -10.74 -4.95
CA THR A 44 0.66 -9.36 -5.41
C THR A 44 1.85 -8.62 -4.80
N TYR A 45 2.04 -8.72 -3.50
CA TYR A 45 3.14 -8.03 -2.83
C TYR A 45 4.49 -8.69 -3.05
N SER A 46 4.54 -10.00 -3.21
CA SER A 46 5.76 -10.69 -3.59
C SER A 46 6.24 -10.23 -4.97
N ASP A 47 5.32 -10.13 -5.93
CA ASP A 47 5.63 -9.64 -7.28
C ASP A 47 6.10 -8.18 -7.23
N LEU A 48 5.47 -7.35 -6.40
CA LEU A 48 5.85 -5.96 -6.23
C LEU A 48 7.28 -5.83 -5.68
N ILE A 49 7.61 -6.56 -4.63
CA ILE A 49 8.94 -6.52 -4.02
C ILE A 49 10.00 -7.06 -4.98
N ASN A 50 9.70 -8.11 -5.73
CA ASN A 50 10.60 -8.62 -6.75
C ASN A 50 10.83 -7.61 -7.86
N SER A 51 9.80 -6.90 -8.30
CA SER A 51 9.91 -5.82 -9.27
C SER A 51 10.82 -4.70 -8.76
N TRP A 52 10.70 -4.35 -7.49
CA TRP A 52 11.59 -3.37 -6.88
C TRP A 52 13.05 -3.82 -6.89
N LYS A 53 13.30 -5.09 -6.55
CA LYS A 53 14.66 -5.66 -6.59
C LYS A 53 15.28 -5.56 -7.99
N GLU A 54 14.49 -5.89 -9.01
CA GLU A 54 14.97 -5.83 -10.40
C GLU A 54 15.32 -4.42 -10.83
N GLN A 55 14.68 -3.41 -10.25
CA GLN A 55 14.90 -2.01 -10.56
C GLN A 55 15.88 -1.33 -9.60
N ASN A 56 16.52 -2.07 -8.71
CA ASN A 56 17.41 -1.55 -7.66
C ASN A 56 16.69 -0.55 -6.73
N ILE A 57 15.42 -0.77 -6.49
CA ILE A 57 14.62 0.00 -5.52
C ILE A 57 14.69 -0.74 -4.19
N SER A 58 14.98 -0.01 -3.11
CA SER A 58 15.01 -0.59 -1.77
C SER A 58 13.63 -1.13 -1.38
N SER A 59 13.60 -2.27 -0.70
CA SER A 59 12.37 -2.82 -0.15
C SER A 59 11.86 -2.00 1.04
N LYS A 60 12.71 -1.18 1.63
CA LYS A 60 12.31 -0.29 2.73
C LYS A 60 11.65 0.95 2.15
N VAL A 61 10.42 1.19 2.57
CA VAL A 61 9.65 2.34 2.14
C VAL A 61 9.56 3.35 3.27
N GLY A 62 9.46 4.62 2.90
CA GLY A 62 9.26 5.70 3.86
C GLY A 62 7.80 6.12 3.89
N TYR A 63 7.35 6.58 5.05
CA TYR A 63 6.06 7.21 5.19
C TYR A 63 6.11 8.18 6.37
N ASP A 64 5.28 9.22 6.29
CA ASP A 64 5.15 10.19 7.37
C ASP A 64 3.79 10.02 8.03
N ARG A 65 3.82 9.56 9.29
CA ARG A 65 2.61 9.33 10.08
C ARG A 65 1.77 10.61 10.20
N ASP A 66 2.42 11.76 10.30
CA ASP A 66 1.73 13.05 10.45
C ASP A 66 1.07 13.52 9.16
N SER A 67 1.42 12.91 8.01
CA SER A 67 0.80 13.22 6.72
C SER A 67 -0.49 12.45 6.47
N PHE A 68 -0.87 11.54 7.37
CA PHE A 68 -2.09 10.75 7.21
C PHE A 68 -3.31 11.65 7.40
N LEU A 69 -4.15 11.71 6.36
CA LEU A 69 -5.42 12.43 6.40
C LEU A 69 -6.55 11.41 6.44
N VAL A 70 -7.29 11.41 7.55
CA VAL A 70 -8.38 10.47 7.76
C VAL A 70 -9.70 11.23 7.68
N THR A 71 -10.60 10.75 6.83
CA THR A 71 -11.94 11.29 6.68
C THR A 71 -12.95 10.19 6.94
N ASN A 72 -13.82 10.40 7.92
CA ASN A 72 -14.91 9.46 8.16
C ASN A 72 -15.96 9.60 7.05
N ILE A 73 -16.27 8.50 6.38
CA ILE A 73 -17.25 8.48 5.29
C ILE A 73 -18.62 8.05 5.82
N GLN A 74 -18.62 6.97 6.58
CA GLN A 74 -19.79 6.39 7.20
C GLN A 74 -19.38 5.71 8.49
N GLU A 75 -20.36 5.26 9.28
CA GLU A 75 -20.05 4.49 10.48
C GLU A 75 -19.16 3.30 10.11
N ASN A 76 -18.02 3.17 10.80
CA ASN A 76 -17.05 2.10 10.60
C ASN A 76 -16.38 2.07 9.21
N ILE A 77 -16.44 3.18 8.46
CA ILE A 77 -15.75 3.30 7.17
C ILE A 77 -15.05 4.64 7.09
N ASP A 78 -13.75 4.61 6.88
CA ASP A 78 -12.91 5.80 6.73
C ASP A 78 -12.17 5.79 5.39
N LEU A 79 -11.91 7.00 4.89
CA LEU A 79 -11.00 7.23 3.79
C LEU A 79 -9.68 7.75 4.36
N VAL A 80 -8.56 7.14 3.97
CA VAL A 80 -7.23 7.52 4.44
C VAL A 80 -6.36 7.91 3.25
N LYS A 81 -5.81 9.11 3.27
CA LYS A 81 -4.83 9.55 2.29
C LYS A 81 -3.45 9.55 2.94
N THR A 82 -2.49 8.97 2.24
CA THR A 82 -1.11 8.87 2.73
C THR A 82 -0.13 9.15 1.62
N LYS A 83 1.14 9.31 1.99
CA LYS A 83 2.26 9.37 1.05
C LYS A 83 3.24 8.25 1.36
N LEU A 84 3.68 7.58 0.31
CA LEU A 84 4.69 6.54 0.38
C LEU A 84 5.90 6.97 -0.43
N THR A 85 7.10 6.78 0.11
CA THR A 85 8.33 7.10 -0.61
C THR A 85 9.14 5.86 -0.88
N ASN A 86 9.71 5.79 -2.09
CA ASN A 86 10.68 4.76 -2.46
C ASN A 86 12.07 5.36 -2.53
N PHE A 87 13.05 4.57 -2.13
CA PHE A 87 14.47 4.93 -2.13
C PHE A 87 15.26 3.96 -2.98
N ASP A 88 16.39 4.41 -3.51
CA ASP A 88 17.37 3.50 -4.12
C ASP A 88 18.12 2.73 -3.03
N LEU A 89 19.06 1.85 -3.43
CA LEU A 89 19.82 1.03 -2.49
C LEU A 89 20.79 1.86 -1.64
N ASP A 90 21.11 3.08 -2.07
CA ASP A 90 21.98 4.00 -1.33
C ASP A 90 21.20 4.95 -0.42
N GLY A 91 19.87 4.83 -0.39
CA GLY A 91 19.02 5.65 0.47
C GLY A 91 18.58 6.96 -0.15
N ASN A 92 18.83 7.20 -1.44
CA ASN A 92 18.38 8.40 -2.13
C ASN A 92 16.91 8.29 -2.50
N LEU A 93 16.18 9.40 -2.38
CA LEU A 93 14.77 9.47 -2.76
C LEU A 93 14.60 9.24 -4.26
N LEU A 94 13.81 8.25 -4.65
CA LEU A 94 13.48 7.99 -6.04
C LEU A 94 12.15 8.60 -6.43
N GLN A 95 11.12 8.39 -5.60
CA GLN A 95 9.78 8.86 -5.92
C GLN A 95 8.90 8.89 -4.70
N GLU A 96 7.83 9.64 -4.82
CA GLU A 96 6.77 9.74 -3.83
C GLU A 96 5.44 9.37 -4.48
N TRP A 97 4.70 8.52 -3.78
CA TRP A 97 3.37 8.09 -4.21
C TRP A 97 2.30 8.70 -3.33
N ASN A 98 1.22 9.16 -3.95
CA ASN A 98 0.01 9.51 -3.21
C ASN A 98 -0.89 8.27 -3.20
N CYS A 99 -1.23 7.81 -2.02
CA CYS A 99 -2.04 6.62 -1.84
C CYS A 99 -3.34 6.99 -1.16
N THR A 100 -4.43 6.39 -1.59
CA THR A 100 -5.74 6.57 -0.97
C THR A 100 -6.32 5.20 -0.69
N TYR A 101 -6.81 5.02 0.54
CA TYR A 101 -7.38 3.75 0.97
C TYR A 101 -8.77 3.99 1.54
N ILE A 102 -9.66 3.03 1.33
CA ILE A 102 -10.89 2.92 2.09
C ILE A 102 -10.70 1.77 3.06
N ILE A 103 -10.81 2.07 4.35
CA ILE A 103 -10.68 1.09 5.42
C ILE A 103 -12.03 0.90 6.10
N ARG A 104 -12.28 -0.31 6.56
CA ARG A 104 -13.52 -0.70 7.21
C ARG A 104 -13.21 -1.41 8.52
N GLU A 105 -13.94 -1.06 9.58
CA GLU A 105 -13.85 -1.77 10.84
C GLU A 105 -14.73 -3.00 10.81
N ASN A 106 -14.17 -4.14 11.17
CA ASN A 106 -14.86 -5.40 11.30
C ASN A 106 -14.33 -6.12 12.53
N ASN A 107 -15.17 -6.38 13.50
CA ASN A 107 -14.82 -7.04 14.77
C ASN A 107 -13.65 -6.36 15.49
N GLY A 108 -13.64 -5.03 15.52
CA GLY A 108 -12.61 -4.25 16.20
C GLY A 108 -11.32 -4.08 15.41
N GLN A 109 -11.26 -4.58 14.18
CA GLN A 109 -10.09 -4.43 13.30
C GLN A 109 -10.42 -3.55 12.10
N TRP A 110 -9.54 -2.59 11.81
CA TRP A 110 -9.62 -1.77 10.61
C TRP A 110 -8.85 -2.46 9.49
N LEU A 111 -9.55 -2.79 8.40
CA LEU A 111 -9.00 -3.53 7.27
C LEU A 111 -9.11 -2.71 5.98
N ILE A 112 -8.13 -2.87 5.09
CA ILE A 112 -8.12 -2.20 3.80
C ILE A 112 -9.09 -2.92 2.86
N SER A 113 -10.15 -2.21 2.44
CA SER A 113 -11.16 -2.73 1.51
C SER A 113 -10.89 -2.29 0.07
N LEU A 114 -10.26 -1.14 -0.10
CA LEU A 114 -9.90 -0.59 -1.40
C LEU A 114 -8.61 0.21 -1.26
N GLY A 115 -7.66 -0.01 -2.15
CA GLY A 115 -6.43 0.77 -2.22
C GLY A 115 -6.27 1.39 -3.60
N THR A 116 -5.69 2.59 -3.66
CA THR A 116 -5.32 3.24 -4.90
C THR A 116 -3.95 3.88 -4.76
N THR A 117 -3.26 4.02 -5.88
CA THR A 117 -2.01 4.76 -5.95
C THR A 117 -2.05 5.73 -7.12
N ASP A 118 -1.46 6.89 -6.94
CA ASP A 118 -1.30 7.88 -7.99
C ASP A 118 0.04 7.67 -8.68
N ASN A 119 -0.01 7.17 -9.91
CA ASN A 119 1.18 6.87 -10.70
C ASN A 119 1.66 8.05 -11.53
N LYS A 120 0.99 9.19 -11.46
CA LYS A 120 1.31 10.34 -12.31
C LYS A 120 2.69 10.91 -12.06
N LYS A 121 3.24 10.67 -10.89
CA LYS A 121 4.53 11.22 -10.46
C LYS A 121 5.66 10.21 -10.52
N THR A 122 5.44 9.07 -11.14
CA THR A 122 6.50 8.11 -11.32
C THR A 122 7.51 8.61 -12.32
N LYS A 123 8.72 8.86 -11.85
CA LYS A 123 9.79 9.42 -12.70
C LYS A 123 10.20 8.51 -13.83
N TRP A 124 10.05 7.21 -13.66
CA TRP A 124 10.42 6.26 -14.72
C TRP A 124 9.47 6.26 -15.91
N LYS A 125 8.39 7.01 -15.86
CA LYS A 125 7.46 7.14 -16.98
C LYS A 125 7.73 8.34 -17.86
N GLU A 126 8.58 9.18 -17.41
CA GLU A 126 8.95 10.38 -18.16
C GLU A 126 10.10 10.09 -19.15
#